data_1eb14f3abfa1f075150f26c17081edfc
#
_entry.id   1eb14f3abfa1f075150f26c17081edfc
#
_cell.length_a   1.000
_cell.length_b   1.000
_cell.length_c   1.000
_cell.angle_alpha   90.00
_cell.angle_beta   90.00
_cell.angle_gamma   90.00
#
_symmetry.space_group_name_H-M   'P 1'
#
loop_
_entity.id
_entity.type
_entity.pdbx_description
1 polymer ?
#
loop_
_entity_poly.entity_id
_entity_poly.type
_entity_poly.pdbx_seq_one_letter_code
_entity_poly.pdbx_strand_id
1 'polypeptide(L)'
;MHDRFTITIHDEHGVKQFNFHQIVKKFGIYLLAFILSIFAISAFSITYLNISVNTIQNKKNEMENAYFSLKDKNEKLQNIVYQTEDTLKLKKDELISVTDKLSDIEQLIGLSTDEGTTLAQRVDLATVTSSEMAALMQHIPNGSPVEYRGITSKYGYRTHPTLLRKEFHRGSDMKASMKTPIYATADAVVEWAAKHKRSGYGNLIILDHSFGFKTYFGHLNKIVVKSGQFIKRGDLIGYTGNSGMSNGPHLHYEVRFVQRALNPFWFVKWNIASYNSIFEKEKKVPWQSLITATTRLHQTTTIPLLSQKVLLSRAR
;
A
#
# COMPACT_ATOMS: atom_id res chain seq x y z
N MET A 1 -23.41 106.01 60.43
CA MET A 1 -22.93 105.47 61.71
C MET A 1 -22.91 103.96 61.59
N HIS A 2 -21.69 103.37 61.69
CA HIS A 2 -21.56 101.88 61.65
C HIS A 2 -21.56 101.47 63.13
N ASP A 3 -22.62 100.94 63.66
CA ASP A 3 -22.72 100.37 64.96
C ASP A 3 -21.85 99.19 65.10
N ARG A 4 -20.72 99.32 65.79
CA ARG A 4 -19.82 98.24 66.02
C ARG A 4 -20.16 97.54 67.34
N PHE A 5 -20.83 96.41 67.29
CA PHE A 5 -21.06 95.58 68.46
C PHE A 5 -19.71 94.88 68.91
N THR A 6 -19.33 95.20 70.15
CA THR A 6 -18.16 94.58 70.81
C THR A 6 -18.63 93.69 71.97
N ILE A 7 -18.20 92.46 71.98
CA ILE A 7 -18.37 91.51 73.08
C ILE A 7 -17.15 91.66 74.02
N THR A 8 -17.40 92.08 75.26
CA THR A 8 -16.34 92.18 76.23
C THR A 8 -16.50 91.00 77.20
N ILE A 9 -15.46 90.15 77.26
CA ILE A 9 -15.43 89.07 78.23
C ILE A 9 -14.42 89.44 79.35
N HIS A 10 -14.89 89.39 80.58
CA HIS A 10 -14.08 89.57 81.80
C HIS A 10 -13.75 88.21 82.35
N ASP A 11 -12.51 87.90 82.41
CA ASP A 11 -11.98 86.69 83.10
C ASP A 11 -10.94 87.18 84.16
N GLU A 12 -10.46 86.26 84.98
CA GLU A 12 -9.46 86.55 86.07
C GLU A 12 -8.10 87.09 85.55
N HIS A 13 -7.89 87.07 84.26
CA HIS A 13 -6.66 87.51 83.60
C HIS A 13 -6.81 88.82 82.82
N GLY A 14 -7.97 89.44 82.90
CA GLY A 14 -8.20 90.74 82.32
C GLY A 14 -9.40 90.85 81.42
N VAL A 15 -9.58 92.03 80.78
CA VAL A 15 -10.69 92.30 79.84
C VAL A 15 -10.25 92.08 78.44
N LYS A 16 -10.86 91.09 77.71
CA LYS A 16 -10.67 90.91 76.27
C LYS A 16 -11.88 91.41 75.53
N GLN A 17 -11.70 92.35 74.65
CA GLN A 17 -12.72 92.87 73.80
C GLN A 17 -12.68 92.21 72.40
N PHE A 18 -13.74 91.61 71.98
CA PHE A 18 -13.86 90.96 70.65
C PHE A 18 -14.89 91.73 69.79
N ASN A 19 -14.47 92.08 68.63
CA ASN A 19 -15.35 92.73 67.67
C ASN A 19 -16.30 91.67 67.06
N PHE A 20 -17.59 91.72 67.42
CA PHE A 20 -18.62 90.74 66.98
C PHE A 20 -18.57 90.51 65.49
N HIS A 21 -18.47 91.55 64.66
CA HIS A 21 -18.42 91.49 63.19
C HIS A 21 -17.17 90.65 62.70
N GLN A 22 -16.02 90.78 63.40
CA GLN A 22 -14.80 89.98 63.06
C GLN A 22 -14.98 88.51 63.39
N ILE A 23 -15.68 88.17 64.47
CA ILE A 23 -15.93 86.79 64.90
C ILE A 23 -16.89 86.10 63.87
N VAL A 24 -17.95 86.77 63.58
CA VAL A 24 -18.97 86.29 62.58
C VAL A 24 -18.32 86.09 61.20
N LYS A 25 -17.49 87.08 60.78
CA LYS A 25 -16.77 86.94 59.49
C LYS A 25 -15.80 85.78 59.48
N LYS A 26 -14.99 85.55 60.56
CA LYS A 26 -14.10 84.41 60.68
C LYS A 26 -14.94 83.13 60.69
N PHE A 27 -15.98 83.02 61.50
CA PHE A 27 -16.86 81.87 61.56
C PHE A 27 -17.50 81.51 60.16
N GLY A 28 -18.01 82.58 59.44
CA GLY A 28 -18.53 82.41 58.08
C GLY A 28 -17.51 81.83 57.09
N ILE A 29 -16.22 82.32 57.21
CA ILE A 29 -15.14 81.79 56.33
C ILE A 29 -14.85 80.33 56.65
N TYR A 30 -14.73 79.95 57.98
CA TYR A 30 -14.54 78.56 58.32
C TYR A 30 -15.70 77.62 57.93
N LEU A 31 -16.93 78.09 58.09
CA LEU A 31 -18.13 77.38 57.69
C LEU A 31 -18.14 77.18 56.17
N LEU A 32 -17.83 78.23 55.37
CA LEU A 32 -17.74 78.13 53.91
C LEU A 32 -16.63 77.16 53.51
N ALA A 33 -15.45 77.23 54.12
CA ALA A 33 -14.30 76.28 53.88
C ALA A 33 -14.69 74.85 54.21
N PHE A 34 -15.46 74.63 55.28
CA PHE A 34 -15.94 73.31 55.69
C PHE A 34 -16.94 72.75 54.67
N ILE A 35 -17.87 73.56 54.19
CA ILE A 35 -18.85 73.19 53.16
C ILE A 35 -18.09 72.85 51.86
N LEU A 36 -17.15 73.66 51.40
CA LEU A 36 -16.35 73.42 50.22
C LEU A 36 -15.51 72.13 50.34
N SER A 37 -14.97 71.82 51.55
CA SER A 37 -14.22 70.54 51.77
C SER A 37 -15.10 69.31 51.65
N ILE A 38 -16.36 69.38 52.12
CA ILE A 38 -17.35 68.33 51.96
C ILE A 38 -17.66 68.11 50.46
N PHE A 39 -17.88 69.19 49.69
CA PHE A 39 -18.08 69.06 48.25
C PHE A 39 -16.91 68.53 47.51
N ALA A 40 -15.69 68.93 47.86
CA ALA A 40 -14.43 68.39 47.27
C ALA A 40 -14.25 66.92 47.58
N ILE A 41 -14.48 66.48 48.82
CA ILE A 41 -14.41 65.06 49.22
C ILE A 41 -15.48 64.24 48.49
N SER A 42 -16.73 64.76 48.39
CA SER A 42 -17.81 64.10 47.68
C SER A 42 -17.48 63.93 46.16
N ALA A 43 -17.02 65.02 45.52
CA ALA A 43 -16.62 64.97 44.11
C ALA A 43 -15.48 64.01 43.87
N PHE A 44 -14.45 63.98 44.76
CA PHE A 44 -13.35 63.03 44.68
C PHE A 44 -13.84 61.58 44.87
N SER A 45 -14.72 61.35 45.83
CA SER A 45 -15.29 60.00 46.07
C SER A 45 -16.08 59.49 44.85
N ILE A 46 -16.90 60.36 44.25
CA ILE A 46 -17.68 59.99 43.05
C ILE A 46 -16.76 59.68 41.88
N THR A 47 -15.76 60.51 41.61
CA THR A 47 -14.78 60.24 40.52
C THR A 47 -13.98 58.95 40.74
N TYR A 48 -13.51 58.75 41.98
CA TYR A 48 -12.80 57.52 42.36
C TYR A 48 -13.69 56.26 42.17
N LEU A 49 -14.93 56.31 42.61
CA LEU A 49 -15.89 55.23 42.47
C LEU A 49 -16.20 54.94 41.00
N ASN A 50 -16.37 55.97 40.18
CA ASN A 50 -16.63 55.84 38.78
C ASN A 50 -15.47 55.21 38.00
N ILE A 51 -14.22 55.59 38.32
CA ILE A 51 -13.02 54.97 37.75
C ILE A 51 -12.93 53.52 38.20
N SER A 52 -13.18 53.19 39.45
CA SER A 52 -13.12 51.83 40.00
C SER A 52 -14.21 50.95 39.33
N VAL A 53 -15.44 51.45 39.19
CA VAL A 53 -16.52 50.70 38.51
C VAL A 53 -16.15 50.42 37.05
N ASN A 54 -15.65 51.42 36.31
CA ASN A 54 -15.22 51.25 34.93
C ASN A 54 -14.10 50.25 34.79
N THR A 55 -13.10 50.26 35.71
CA THR A 55 -12.00 49.31 35.72
C THR A 55 -12.49 47.89 35.98
N ILE A 56 -13.41 47.69 36.93
CA ILE A 56 -14.01 46.37 37.20
C ILE A 56 -14.85 45.90 36.00
N GLN A 57 -15.62 46.78 35.41
CA GLN A 57 -16.42 46.44 34.21
C GLN A 57 -15.54 46.01 33.02
N ASN A 58 -14.44 46.75 32.77
CA ASN A 58 -13.48 46.38 31.71
C ASN A 58 -12.84 45.03 31.98
N LYS A 59 -12.36 44.78 33.24
CA LYS A 59 -11.83 43.49 33.63
C LYS A 59 -12.84 42.35 33.46
N LYS A 60 -14.11 42.61 33.83
CA LYS A 60 -15.19 41.64 33.63
C LYS A 60 -15.38 41.32 32.13
N ASN A 61 -15.45 42.33 31.28
CA ASN A 61 -15.59 42.14 29.83
C ASN A 61 -14.39 41.39 29.22
N GLU A 62 -13.17 41.70 29.66
CA GLU A 62 -11.94 40.95 29.24
C GLU A 62 -12.01 39.48 29.65
N MET A 63 -12.44 39.22 30.90
CA MET A 63 -12.57 37.81 31.38
C MET A 63 -13.69 37.07 30.64
N GLU A 64 -14.81 37.69 30.34
CA GLU A 64 -15.88 37.10 29.56
C GLU A 64 -15.43 36.77 28.14
N ASN A 65 -14.73 37.70 27.47
CA ASN A 65 -14.16 37.46 26.14
C ASN A 65 -13.11 36.34 26.17
N ALA A 66 -12.24 36.31 27.17
CA ALA A 66 -11.27 35.26 27.35
C ALA A 66 -11.93 33.87 27.59
N TYR A 67 -13.01 33.86 28.39
CA TYR A 67 -13.79 32.65 28.65
C TYR A 67 -14.44 32.11 27.36
N PHE A 68 -15.11 32.98 26.57
CA PHE A 68 -15.70 32.53 25.30
C PHE A 68 -14.66 32.06 24.29
N SER A 69 -13.51 32.74 24.19
CA SER A 69 -12.39 32.32 23.37
C SER A 69 -11.83 30.96 23.78
N LEU A 70 -11.67 30.74 25.08
CA LEU A 70 -11.19 29.47 25.63
C LEU A 70 -12.23 28.34 25.40
N LYS A 71 -13.50 28.62 25.57
CA LYS A 71 -14.60 27.69 25.29
C LYS A 71 -14.61 27.27 23.82
N ASP A 72 -14.52 28.21 22.88
CA ASP A 72 -14.45 27.94 21.44
C ASP A 72 -13.22 27.09 21.08
N LYS A 73 -12.06 27.41 21.65
CA LYS A 73 -10.85 26.60 21.48
C LYS A 73 -11.02 25.17 22.01
N ASN A 74 -11.68 25.02 23.15
CA ASN A 74 -11.93 23.70 23.74
C ASN A 74 -12.87 22.85 22.87
N GLU A 75 -13.93 23.45 22.36
CA GLU A 75 -14.85 22.77 21.42
C GLU A 75 -14.13 22.36 20.13
N LYS A 76 -13.29 23.23 19.57
CA LYS A 76 -12.45 22.91 18.39
C LYS A 76 -11.48 21.78 18.67
N LEU A 77 -10.81 21.80 19.81
CA LEU A 77 -9.88 20.73 20.21
C LEU A 77 -10.61 19.39 20.39
N GLN A 78 -11.76 19.38 21.02
CA GLN A 78 -12.57 18.16 21.18
C GLN A 78 -12.97 17.57 19.81
N ASN A 79 -13.38 18.43 18.87
CA ASN A 79 -13.70 17.98 17.50
C ASN A 79 -12.48 17.42 16.78
N ILE A 80 -11.31 18.04 16.92
CA ILE A 80 -10.06 17.54 16.34
C ILE A 80 -9.68 16.18 16.95
N VAL A 81 -9.80 16.03 18.27
CA VAL A 81 -9.54 14.75 18.95
C VAL A 81 -10.47 13.66 18.41
N TYR A 82 -11.77 13.93 18.34
CA TYR A 82 -12.74 12.98 17.83
C TYR A 82 -12.43 12.55 16.37
N GLN A 83 -12.18 13.52 15.48
CA GLN A 83 -11.81 13.23 14.08
C GLN A 83 -10.49 12.45 13.97
N THR A 84 -9.54 12.77 14.85
CA THR A 84 -8.24 12.08 14.86
C THR A 84 -8.38 10.64 15.33
N GLU A 85 -9.21 10.38 16.36
CA GLU A 85 -9.49 9.03 16.86
C GLU A 85 -10.21 8.19 15.80
N ASP A 86 -11.19 8.75 15.11
CA ASP A 86 -11.90 8.05 14.03
C ASP A 86 -10.95 7.73 12.86
N THR A 87 -10.13 8.70 12.45
CA THR A 87 -9.11 8.49 11.42
C THR A 87 -8.09 7.42 11.82
N LEU A 88 -7.65 7.43 13.08
CA LEU A 88 -6.71 6.44 13.61
C LEU A 88 -7.32 5.03 13.59
N LYS A 89 -8.60 4.91 13.93
CA LYS A 89 -9.32 3.63 13.88
C LYS A 89 -9.39 3.09 12.44
N LEU A 90 -9.78 3.94 11.48
CA LEU A 90 -9.80 3.56 10.06
C LEU A 90 -8.42 3.11 9.56
N LYS A 91 -7.36 3.85 9.92
CA LYS A 91 -5.99 3.47 9.53
C LYS A 91 -5.52 2.17 10.16
N LYS A 92 -5.93 1.90 11.39
CA LYS A 92 -5.65 0.62 12.05
C LYS A 92 -6.34 -0.54 11.34
N ASP A 93 -7.61 -0.38 10.95
CA ASP A 93 -8.36 -1.42 10.24
C ASP A 93 -7.78 -1.68 8.84
N GLU A 94 -7.39 -0.63 8.11
CA GLU A 94 -6.65 -0.74 6.84
C GLU A 94 -5.34 -1.52 7.03
N LEU A 95 -4.58 -1.22 8.08
CA LEU A 95 -3.29 -1.85 8.37
C LEU A 95 -3.45 -3.35 8.70
N ILE A 96 -4.49 -3.72 9.44
CA ILE A 96 -4.85 -5.12 9.70
C ILE A 96 -5.17 -5.82 8.38
N SER A 97 -6.03 -5.24 7.55
CA SER A 97 -6.38 -5.81 6.23
C SER A 97 -5.17 -6.01 5.31
N VAL A 98 -4.23 -5.05 5.30
CA VAL A 98 -2.98 -5.18 4.53
C VAL A 98 -2.10 -6.30 5.10
N THR A 99 -2.01 -6.40 6.42
CA THR A 99 -1.22 -7.45 7.09
C THR A 99 -1.78 -8.84 6.80
N ASP A 100 -3.10 -9.02 6.83
CA ASP A 100 -3.76 -10.28 6.53
C ASP A 100 -3.51 -10.69 5.06
N LYS A 101 -3.69 -9.77 4.12
CA LYS A 101 -3.39 -10.02 2.69
C LYS A 101 -1.92 -10.36 2.46
N LEU A 102 -1.00 -9.70 3.17
CA LEU A 102 0.41 -10.02 3.09
C LEU A 102 0.71 -11.41 3.62
N SER A 103 0.08 -11.82 4.73
CA SER A 103 0.20 -13.17 5.27
C SER A 103 -0.33 -14.23 4.29
N ASP A 104 -1.43 -13.96 3.59
CA ASP A 104 -1.94 -14.84 2.54
C ASP A 104 -0.92 -15.01 1.39
N ILE A 105 -0.29 -13.90 0.98
CA ILE A 105 0.76 -13.91 -0.05
C ILE A 105 1.98 -14.70 0.44
N GLU A 106 2.47 -14.43 1.64
CA GLU A 106 3.60 -15.13 2.24
C GLU A 106 3.36 -16.63 2.31
N GLN A 107 2.17 -17.05 2.73
CA GLN A 107 1.78 -18.45 2.74
C GLN A 107 1.77 -19.05 1.33
N LEU A 108 1.23 -18.31 0.35
CA LEU A 108 1.17 -18.75 -1.05
C LEU A 108 2.56 -18.99 -1.64
N ILE A 109 3.53 -18.12 -1.35
CA ILE A 109 4.90 -18.18 -1.86
C ILE A 109 5.85 -18.99 -0.95
N GLY A 110 5.32 -19.52 0.18
CA GLY A 110 6.09 -20.36 1.10
C GLY A 110 7.13 -19.60 1.92
N LEU A 111 6.91 -18.31 2.16
CA LEU A 111 7.76 -17.52 3.07
C LEU A 111 7.32 -17.73 4.52
N SER A 112 8.28 -18.02 5.39
CA SER A 112 8.14 -17.91 6.83
C SER A 112 8.91 -16.68 7.29
N THR A 113 8.24 -15.74 7.96
CA THR A 113 8.84 -14.54 8.53
C THR A 113 9.08 -14.74 10.02
N ASP A 114 10.27 -14.36 10.51
CA ASP A 114 10.60 -14.43 11.93
C ASP A 114 9.83 -13.37 12.73
N GLU A 115 9.54 -13.70 14.01
CA GLU A 115 9.01 -12.74 14.98
C GLU A 115 9.98 -11.57 15.14
N GLY A 116 9.59 -10.37 14.69
CA GLY A 116 10.42 -9.17 14.73
C GLY A 116 10.66 -8.52 13.37
N THR A 117 10.29 -9.18 12.28
CA THR A 117 10.36 -8.59 10.94
C THR A 117 9.28 -7.51 10.80
N THR A 118 9.68 -6.29 10.43
CA THR A 118 8.74 -5.18 10.23
C THR A 118 7.85 -5.41 9.01
N LEU A 119 6.64 -4.81 9.00
CA LEU A 119 5.73 -4.92 7.87
C LEU A 119 6.39 -4.50 6.54
N ALA A 120 7.20 -3.44 6.55
CA ALA A 120 7.93 -2.98 5.36
C ALA A 120 8.91 -4.04 4.84
N GLN A 121 9.70 -4.65 5.72
CA GLN A 121 10.64 -5.73 5.36
C GLN A 121 9.90 -6.96 4.82
N ARG A 122 8.75 -7.31 5.42
CA ARG A 122 7.90 -8.41 4.93
C ARG A 122 7.39 -8.14 3.52
N VAL A 123 6.89 -6.91 3.25
CA VAL A 123 6.43 -6.49 1.92
C VAL A 123 7.56 -6.54 0.90
N ASP A 124 8.75 -6.04 1.24
CA ASP A 124 9.91 -6.07 0.35
C ASP A 124 10.32 -7.50 0.03
N LEU A 125 10.40 -8.38 1.03
CA LEU A 125 10.76 -9.79 0.85
C LEU A 125 9.73 -10.53 0.00
N ALA A 126 8.44 -10.36 0.27
CA ALA A 126 7.38 -10.96 -0.51
C ALA A 126 7.38 -10.47 -1.97
N THR A 127 7.66 -9.18 -2.18
CA THR A 127 7.75 -8.58 -3.53
C THR A 127 8.93 -9.16 -4.32
N VAL A 128 10.12 -9.24 -3.71
CA VAL A 128 11.31 -9.83 -4.36
C VAL A 128 11.05 -11.29 -4.68
N THR A 129 10.61 -12.09 -3.71
CA THR A 129 10.37 -13.52 -3.89
C THR A 129 9.30 -13.80 -4.95
N SER A 130 8.16 -13.08 -4.92
CA SER A 130 7.11 -13.26 -5.91
C SER A 130 7.55 -12.87 -7.32
N SER A 131 8.37 -11.82 -7.46
CA SER A 131 8.92 -11.40 -8.75
C SER A 131 9.92 -12.40 -9.31
N GLU A 132 10.76 -13.01 -8.47
CA GLU A 132 11.68 -14.08 -8.87
C GLU A 132 10.93 -15.34 -9.31
N MET A 133 9.88 -15.73 -8.58
CA MET A 133 9.00 -16.84 -8.94
C MET A 133 8.30 -16.57 -10.28
N ALA A 134 7.74 -15.37 -10.48
CA ALA A 134 7.10 -14.99 -11.72
C ALA A 134 8.09 -15.02 -12.91
N ALA A 135 9.31 -14.51 -12.71
CA ALA A 135 10.35 -14.55 -13.74
C ALA A 135 10.72 -15.99 -14.12
N LEU A 136 10.86 -16.88 -13.14
CA LEU A 136 11.13 -18.30 -13.40
C LEU A 136 9.98 -18.93 -14.21
N MET A 137 8.73 -18.69 -13.80
CA MET A 137 7.54 -19.22 -14.45
C MET A 137 7.26 -18.59 -15.84
N GLN A 138 7.82 -17.43 -16.14
CA GLN A 138 7.75 -16.82 -17.45
C GLN A 138 8.61 -17.58 -18.47
N HIS A 139 9.75 -18.14 -18.04
CA HIS A 139 10.78 -18.73 -18.90
C HIS A 139 10.76 -20.26 -18.93
N ILE A 140 10.15 -20.91 -17.95
CA ILE A 140 10.08 -22.38 -17.87
C ILE A 140 8.65 -22.83 -18.16
N PRO A 141 8.45 -23.86 -19.01
CA PRO A 141 7.11 -24.38 -19.36
C PRO A 141 6.28 -24.67 -18.11
N ASN A 142 5.09 -24.09 -18.00
CA ASN A 142 4.17 -24.31 -16.89
C ASN A 142 2.71 -24.07 -17.32
N GLY A 143 1.79 -24.74 -16.61
CA GLY A 143 0.37 -24.70 -16.94
C GLY A 143 0.01 -25.57 -18.15
N SER A 144 -1.27 -25.62 -18.48
CA SER A 144 -1.79 -26.42 -19.59
C SER A 144 -1.74 -25.64 -20.90
N PRO A 145 -1.20 -26.23 -21.99
CA PRO A 145 -1.20 -25.60 -23.30
C PRO A 145 -2.58 -25.55 -23.98
N VAL A 146 -3.54 -26.32 -23.49
CA VAL A 146 -4.95 -26.33 -23.94
C VAL A 146 -5.87 -26.28 -22.74
N GLU A 147 -7.15 -26.04 -22.94
CA GLU A 147 -8.14 -26.23 -21.87
C GLU A 147 -8.02 -27.65 -21.32
N TYR A 148 -7.66 -27.75 -20.02
CA TYR A 148 -7.36 -29.04 -19.43
C TYR A 148 -8.60 -29.89 -19.21
N ARG A 149 -8.75 -30.95 -20.01
CA ARG A 149 -9.84 -31.93 -19.93
C ARG A 149 -9.35 -33.34 -19.55
N GLY A 150 -8.11 -33.46 -19.09
CA GLY A 150 -7.48 -34.72 -18.72
C GLY A 150 -6.45 -35.22 -19.73
N ILE A 151 -5.83 -36.35 -19.38
CA ILE A 151 -4.79 -37.02 -20.16
C ILE A 151 -5.36 -38.35 -20.66
N THR A 152 -5.31 -38.59 -21.97
CA THR A 152 -5.73 -39.85 -22.58
C THR A 152 -4.62 -40.88 -22.63
N SER A 153 -3.37 -40.45 -22.70
CA SER A 153 -2.21 -41.33 -22.60
C SER A 153 -1.05 -40.64 -21.87
N LYS A 154 -0.51 -41.34 -20.85
CA LYS A 154 0.53 -40.82 -19.96
C LYS A 154 1.92 -40.97 -20.54
N TYR A 155 2.86 -40.16 -20.07
CA TYR A 155 4.31 -40.31 -20.24
C TYR A 155 4.80 -41.63 -19.67
N GLY A 156 5.73 -42.30 -20.37
CA GLY A 156 6.37 -43.52 -19.90
C GLY A 156 6.16 -44.72 -20.80
N TYR A 157 6.51 -45.90 -20.31
CA TYR A 157 6.36 -47.15 -21.08
C TYR A 157 4.88 -47.51 -21.26
N ARG A 158 4.49 -47.77 -22.52
CA ARG A 158 3.15 -48.20 -22.88
C ARG A 158 3.21 -49.16 -24.08
N THR A 159 2.10 -49.84 -24.40
CA THR A 159 1.91 -50.48 -25.70
C THR A 159 1.42 -49.42 -26.68
N HIS A 160 2.11 -49.27 -27.84
CA HIS A 160 1.72 -48.31 -28.88
C HIS A 160 0.33 -48.63 -29.42
N PRO A 161 -0.62 -47.68 -29.45
CA PRO A 161 -2.01 -47.97 -29.78
C PRO A 161 -2.21 -48.48 -31.23
N THR A 162 -1.32 -48.07 -32.13
CA THR A 162 -1.41 -48.48 -33.58
C THR A 162 -0.44 -49.59 -33.92
N LEU A 163 0.77 -49.54 -33.38
CA LEU A 163 1.85 -50.52 -33.73
C LEU A 163 1.86 -51.77 -32.82
N LEU A 164 1.05 -51.77 -31.74
CA LEU A 164 0.89 -52.87 -30.77
C LEU A 164 2.19 -53.40 -30.18
N ARG A 165 3.26 -52.58 -30.18
CA ARG A 165 4.55 -52.90 -29.58
C ARG A 165 4.87 -52.02 -28.36
N LYS A 166 5.71 -52.51 -27.48
CA LYS A 166 6.20 -51.71 -26.32
C LYS A 166 6.99 -50.54 -26.83
N GLU A 167 6.66 -49.37 -26.35
CA GLU A 167 7.34 -48.08 -26.62
C GLU A 167 7.45 -47.25 -25.39
N PHE A 168 8.37 -46.28 -25.41
CA PHE A 168 8.44 -45.23 -24.42
C PHE A 168 7.75 -43.95 -24.99
N HIS A 169 6.61 -43.58 -24.41
CA HIS A 169 5.90 -42.36 -24.75
C HIS A 169 6.60 -41.16 -24.14
N ARG A 170 7.22 -40.32 -24.97
CA ARG A 170 8.05 -39.19 -24.54
C ARG A 170 7.21 -37.96 -24.09
N GLY A 171 5.92 -37.98 -24.27
CA GLY A 171 4.98 -36.92 -23.97
C GLY A 171 3.79 -37.38 -23.15
N SER A 172 2.79 -36.54 -23.09
CA SER A 172 1.45 -36.87 -22.62
C SER A 172 0.44 -36.47 -23.69
N ASP A 173 -0.52 -37.36 -23.99
CA ASP A 173 -1.60 -37.06 -24.90
C ASP A 173 -2.74 -36.43 -24.10
N MET A 174 -3.01 -35.17 -24.39
CA MET A 174 -4.02 -34.35 -23.68
C MET A 174 -5.35 -34.43 -24.45
N LYS A 175 -6.42 -34.70 -23.72
CA LYS A 175 -7.78 -34.76 -24.28
C LYS A 175 -8.17 -33.39 -24.85
N ALA A 176 -8.39 -33.34 -26.16
CA ALA A 176 -8.83 -32.15 -26.89
C ALA A 176 -9.62 -32.49 -28.14
N SER A 177 -10.62 -31.69 -28.43
CA SER A 177 -11.38 -31.80 -29.70
C SER A 177 -10.56 -31.24 -30.85
N MET A 178 -10.94 -31.57 -32.09
CA MET A 178 -10.37 -30.92 -33.28
C MET A 178 -10.47 -29.40 -33.20
N LYS A 179 -9.40 -28.71 -33.60
CA LYS A 179 -9.34 -27.25 -33.69
C LYS A 179 -9.43 -26.55 -32.31
N THR A 180 -9.15 -27.24 -31.20
CA THR A 180 -8.98 -26.58 -29.90
C THR A 180 -7.74 -25.69 -29.95
N PRO A 181 -7.80 -24.41 -29.50
CA PRO A 181 -6.63 -23.53 -29.47
C PRO A 181 -5.52 -24.08 -28.59
N ILE A 182 -4.25 -23.90 -29.01
CA ILE A 182 -3.04 -24.27 -28.28
C ILE A 182 -2.24 -23.01 -27.97
N TYR A 183 -1.83 -22.87 -26.75
CA TYR A 183 -1.09 -21.71 -26.25
C TYR A 183 0.32 -22.09 -25.81
N ALA A 184 1.25 -21.15 -25.94
CA ALA A 184 2.61 -21.32 -25.44
C ALA A 184 2.63 -21.35 -23.91
N THR A 185 3.38 -22.31 -23.33
CA THR A 185 3.44 -22.53 -21.89
C THR A 185 4.54 -21.74 -21.18
N ALA A 186 5.41 -21.08 -21.93
CA ALA A 186 6.43 -20.13 -21.50
C ALA A 186 6.91 -19.30 -22.69
N ASP A 187 7.67 -18.23 -22.43
CA ASP A 187 8.33 -17.45 -23.47
C ASP A 187 9.30 -18.34 -24.27
N ALA A 188 9.36 -18.15 -25.57
CA ALA A 188 10.15 -19.01 -26.45
C ALA A 188 10.50 -18.36 -27.79
N VAL A 189 11.43 -19.00 -28.49
CA VAL A 189 11.61 -18.86 -29.93
C VAL A 189 11.06 -20.12 -30.60
N VAL A 190 10.35 -19.97 -31.70
CA VAL A 190 9.86 -21.11 -32.49
C VAL A 190 11.01 -21.75 -33.22
N GLU A 191 11.44 -22.91 -32.75
CA GLU A 191 12.50 -23.69 -33.41
C GLU A 191 12.01 -24.39 -34.67
N TRP A 192 10.80 -24.96 -34.60
CA TRP A 192 10.16 -25.69 -35.71
C TRP A 192 8.66 -25.43 -35.78
N ALA A 193 8.13 -25.20 -36.98
CA ALA A 193 6.72 -24.98 -37.19
C ALA A 193 6.28 -25.48 -38.59
N ALA A 194 6.25 -26.81 -38.79
CA ALA A 194 5.90 -27.42 -40.04
C ALA A 194 5.51 -28.91 -39.89
N LYS A 195 5.06 -29.54 -40.98
CA LYS A 195 4.84 -30.99 -41.04
C LYS A 195 6.18 -31.73 -40.90
N HIS A 196 6.29 -32.62 -39.89
CA HIS A 196 7.47 -33.46 -39.68
C HIS A 196 7.25 -34.84 -40.24
N LYS A 197 7.86 -35.13 -41.40
CA LYS A 197 7.53 -36.33 -42.24
C LYS A 197 8.02 -37.64 -41.64
N ARG A 198 9.06 -37.67 -40.76
CA ARG A 198 9.75 -38.88 -40.34
C ARG A 198 9.51 -39.33 -38.90
N SER A 199 8.80 -38.54 -38.08
CA SER A 199 8.74 -38.79 -36.62
C SER A 199 7.39 -39.28 -36.11
N GLY A 200 6.34 -39.34 -36.96
CA GLY A 200 5.00 -39.65 -36.48
C GLY A 200 4.22 -38.46 -35.92
N TYR A 201 4.86 -37.36 -35.54
CA TYR A 201 4.18 -36.18 -34.96
C TYR A 201 3.18 -35.45 -35.90
N GLY A 202 3.28 -35.70 -37.23
CA GLY A 202 2.44 -34.96 -38.19
C GLY A 202 2.84 -33.47 -38.23
N ASN A 203 1.89 -32.57 -38.11
CA ASN A 203 2.18 -31.15 -37.96
C ASN A 203 2.70 -30.90 -36.55
N LEU A 204 3.89 -30.31 -36.46
CA LEU A 204 4.65 -30.16 -35.24
C LEU A 204 5.07 -28.71 -35.02
N ILE A 205 4.94 -28.24 -33.80
CA ILE A 205 5.60 -27.04 -33.30
C ILE A 205 6.62 -27.49 -32.25
N ILE A 206 7.84 -26.94 -32.31
CA ILE A 206 8.85 -27.04 -31.27
C ILE A 206 9.15 -25.60 -30.81
N LEU A 207 8.99 -25.35 -29.53
CA LEU A 207 9.36 -24.09 -28.90
C LEU A 207 10.65 -24.31 -28.12
N ASP A 208 11.64 -23.46 -28.35
CA ASP A 208 12.89 -23.39 -27.59
C ASP A 208 12.75 -22.30 -26.52
N HIS A 209 12.69 -22.75 -25.30
CA HIS A 209 12.57 -21.88 -24.13
C HIS A 209 13.94 -21.60 -23.51
N SER A 210 13.98 -20.69 -22.55
CA SER A 210 15.21 -20.40 -21.81
C SER A 210 15.71 -21.62 -21.03
N PHE A 211 16.99 -21.60 -20.64
CA PHE A 211 17.62 -22.56 -19.75
C PHE A 211 17.62 -24.02 -20.24
N GLY A 212 17.53 -24.26 -21.56
CA GLY A 212 17.59 -25.58 -22.15
C GLY A 212 16.28 -26.37 -22.14
N PHE A 213 15.16 -25.72 -21.85
CA PHE A 213 13.84 -26.32 -22.00
C PHE A 213 13.33 -26.22 -23.42
N LYS A 214 12.63 -27.27 -23.87
CA LYS A 214 11.86 -27.28 -25.14
C LYS A 214 10.51 -27.89 -24.91
N THR A 215 9.50 -27.40 -25.65
CA THR A 215 8.18 -28.05 -25.71
C THR A 215 7.84 -28.47 -27.13
N TYR A 216 7.18 -29.61 -27.25
CA TYR A 216 6.75 -30.20 -28.52
C TYR A 216 5.23 -30.30 -28.53
N PHE A 217 4.62 -29.85 -29.60
CA PHE A 217 3.16 -29.87 -29.84
C PHE A 217 2.90 -30.65 -31.12
N GLY A 218 2.48 -31.90 -30.99
CA GLY A 218 2.26 -32.82 -32.10
C GLY A 218 0.79 -32.98 -32.50
N HIS A 219 0.58 -33.64 -33.63
CA HIS A 219 -0.71 -34.00 -34.23
C HIS A 219 -1.61 -32.80 -34.58
N LEU A 220 -1.00 -31.63 -34.84
CA LEU A 220 -1.75 -30.38 -35.03
C LEU A 220 -2.60 -30.39 -36.28
N ASN A 221 -3.74 -29.70 -36.25
CA ASN A 221 -4.56 -29.38 -37.42
C ASN A 221 -3.97 -28.19 -38.16
N LYS A 222 -3.67 -27.09 -37.43
CA LYS A 222 -3.19 -25.85 -38.04
C LYS A 222 -2.07 -25.27 -37.16
N ILE A 223 -1.02 -24.76 -37.78
CA ILE A 223 0.08 -24.01 -37.22
C ILE A 223 -0.15 -22.53 -37.56
N VAL A 224 -0.02 -21.60 -36.61
CA VAL A 224 -0.20 -20.15 -36.83
C VAL A 224 1.05 -19.33 -36.59
N VAL A 225 2.15 -19.98 -36.23
CA VAL A 225 3.45 -19.38 -36.00
C VAL A 225 4.49 -19.83 -37.01
N LYS A 226 5.64 -19.15 -37.07
CA LYS A 226 6.72 -19.45 -38.04
C LYS A 226 8.04 -19.68 -37.28
N SER A 227 8.91 -20.56 -37.81
CA SER A 227 10.26 -20.74 -37.25
C SER A 227 11.02 -19.41 -37.18
N GLY A 228 11.74 -19.17 -36.07
CA GLY A 228 12.43 -17.93 -35.75
C GLY A 228 11.55 -16.88 -35.09
N GLN A 229 10.23 -17.08 -35.00
CA GLN A 229 9.32 -16.13 -34.35
C GLN A 229 9.48 -16.16 -32.84
N PHE A 230 9.50 -14.98 -32.21
CA PHE A 230 9.42 -14.84 -30.76
C PHE A 230 7.97 -14.99 -30.28
N ILE A 231 7.76 -15.80 -29.25
CA ILE A 231 6.44 -16.14 -28.68
C ILE A 231 6.47 -15.82 -27.19
N LYS A 232 5.45 -15.14 -26.72
CA LYS A 232 5.23 -14.93 -25.27
C LYS A 232 4.38 -16.07 -24.70
N ARG A 233 4.55 -16.35 -23.43
CA ARG A 233 3.67 -17.24 -22.68
C ARG A 233 2.21 -16.79 -22.85
N GLY A 234 1.33 -17.74 -23.22
CA GLY A 234 -0.08 -17.48 -23.46
C GLY A 234 -0.41 -17.09 -24.90
N ASP A 235 0.57 -16.89 -25.79
CA ASP A 235 0.29 -16.64 -27.21
C ASP A 235 -0.29 -17.88 -27.89
N LEU A 236 -1.24 -17.66 -28.80
CA LEU A 236 -1.82 -18.70 -29.64
C LEU A 236 -0.78 -19.17 -30.67
N ILE A 237 -0.47 -20.48 -30.68
CA ILE A 237 0.55 -21.05 -31.55
C ILE A 237 -0.03 -22.00 -32.61
N GLY A 238 -1.22 -22.56 -32.38
CA GLY A 238 -1.85 -23.51 -33.32
C GLY A 238 -3.18 -24.06 -32.81
N TYR A 239 -3.61 -25.10 -33.46
CA TYR A 239 -4.87 -25.78 -33.14
C TYR A 239 -4.68 -27.30 -33.17
N THR A 240 -5.28 -27.99 -32.19
CA THR A 240 -5.27 -29.46 -32.07
C THR A 240 -5.87 -30.15 -33.28
N GLY A 241 -5.37 -31.33 -33.58
CA GLY A 241 -5.77 -32.10 -34.73
C GLY A 241 -5.67 -33.61 -34.58
N ASN A 242 -5.45 -34.27 -35.71
CA ASN A 242 -5.26 -35.72 -35.83
C ASN A 242 -4.25 -36.04 -36.94
N SER A 243 -3.20 -35.19 -37.09
CA SER A 243 -2.21 -35.39 -38.16
C SER A 243 -1.10 -36.34 -37.72
N GLY A 244 -0.45 -37.00 -38.71
CA GLY A 244 0.63 -37.96 -38.43
C GLY A 244 0.14 -39.31 -37.90
N MET A 245 0.90 -39.91 -36.96
CA MET A 245 0.57 -41.20 -36.38
C MET A 245 -0.31 -41.03 -35.15
N SER A 246 -1.61 -40.80 -35.37
CA SER A 246 -2.60 -40.55 -34.35
C SER A 246 -3.89 -41.31 -34.67
N ASN A 247 -4.59 -41.80 -33.67
CA ASN A 247 -5.83 -42.57 -33.79
C ASN A 247 -7.10 -41.77 -33.43
N GLY A 248 -6.97 -40.47 -33.19
CA GLY A 248 -8.10 -39.57 -32.87
C GLY A 248 -7.64 -38.18 -32.43
N PRO A 249 -8.54 -37.20 -32.40
CA PRO A 249 -8.18 -35.84 -32.01
C PRO A 249 -7.64 -35.74 -30.59
N HIS A 250 -6.45 -35.22 -30.43
CA HIS A 250 -5.77 -34.93 -29.15
C HIS A 250 -4.60 -33.98 -29.37
N LEU A 251 -4.01 -33.48 -28.31
CA LEU A 251 -2.70 -32.81 -28.30
C LEU A 251 -1.64 -33.74 -27.73
N HIS A 252 -0.66 -34.12 -28.54
CA HIS A 252 0.57 -34.72 -28.04
C HIS A 252 1.47 -33.59 -27.52
N TYR A 253 1.79 -33.56 -26.20
CA TYR A 253 2.57 -32.53 -25.57
C TYR A 253 3.78 -33.13 -24.88
N GLU A 254 5.00 -32.60 -25.18
CA GLU A 254 6.23 -32.99 -24.50
C GLU A 254 6.89 -31.77 -23.84
N VAL A 255 7.53 -32.00 -22.70
CA VAL A 255 8.49 -31.09 -22.09
C VAL A 255 9.85 -31.80 -22.09
N ARG A 256 10.86 -31.11 -22.57
CA ARG A 256 12.24 -31.63 -22.60
C ARG A 256 13.19 -30.67 -21.91
N PHE A 257 14.20 -31.22 -21.25
CA PHE A 257 15.32 -30.46 -20.69
C PHE A 257 16.61 -31.04 -21.24
N VAL A 258 17.42 -30.23 -21.93
CA VAL A 258 18.65 -30.64 -22.62
C VAL A 258 18.44 -31.98 -23.39
N GLN A 259 17.42 -31.98 -24.27
CA GLN A 259 16.97 -33.11 -25.10
C GLN A 259 16.35 -34.31 -24.35
N ARG A 260 16.43 -34.38 -23.01
CA ARG A 260 15.80 -35.46 -22.23
C ARG A 260 14.29 -35.17 -22.07
N ALA A 261 13.47 -36.14 -22.42
CA ALA A 261 12.04 -36.03 -22.17
C ALA A 261 11.74 -36.13 -20.66
N LEU A 262 10.94 -35.17 -20.17
CA LEU A 262 10.45 -35.09 -18.82
C LEU A 262 8.97 -35.47 -18.78
N ASN A 263 8.43 -35.76 -17.60
CA ASN A 263 6.99 -36.01 -17.46
C ASN A 263 6.17 -34.71 -17.58
N PRO A 264 5.45 -34.45 -18.68
CA PRO A 264 4.74 -33.19 -18.90
C PRO A 264 3.65 -32.93 -17.87
N PHE A 265 3.12 -34.00 -17.24
CA PHE A 265 2.05 -33.89 -16.24
C PHE A 265 2.41 -32.94 -15.09
N TRP A 266 3.64 -32.99 -14.62
CA TRP A 266 4.09 -32.15 -13.52
C TRP A 266 4.14 -30.67 -13.92
N PHE A 267 4.56 -30.35 -15.14
CA PHE A 267 4.60 -29.00 -15.70
C PHE A 267 3.19 -28.45 -15.99
N VAL A 268 2.29 -29.29 -16.50
CA VAL A 268 0.87 -28.90 -16.74
C VAL A 268 0.15 -28.54 -15.45
N LYS A 269 0.48 -29.18 -14.33
CA LYS A 269 -0.11 -28.91 -13.02
C LYS A 269 0.63 -27.82 -12.23
N TRP A 270 1.81 -27.41 -12.70
CA TRP A 270 2.63 -26.44 -12.03
C TRP A 270 2.09 -25.02 -12.20
N ASN A 271 1.89 -24.34 -11.07
CA ASN A 271 1.42 -22.96 -10.98
C ASN A 271 1.97 -22.31 -9.70
N ILE A 272 1.68 -21.04 -9.45
CA ILE A 272 2.18 -20.31 -8.27
C ILE A 272 1.77 -21.00 -6.96
N ALA A 273 0.53 -21.44 -6.84
CA ALA A 273 0.04 -22.11 -5.61
C ALA A 273 0.72 -23.46 -5.35
N SER A 274 1.29 -24.10 -6.37
CA SER A 274 2.03 -25.37 -6.28
C SER A 274 3.49 -25.23 -6.67
N TYR A 275 4.06 -24.02 -6.51
CA TYR A 275 5.40 -23.68 -7.01
C TYR A 275 6.48 -24.67 -6.59
N ASN A 276 6.56 -25.02 -5.31
CA ASN A 276 7.58 -25.91 -4.79
C ASN A 276 7.43 -27.37 -5.25
N SER A 277 6.23 -27.75 -5.71
CA SER A 277 5.94 -29.15 -6.07
C SER A 277 6.80 -29.70 -7.23
N ILE A 278 7.18 -28.86 -8.19
CA ILE A 278 7.97 -29.27 -9.36
C ILE A 278 9.37 -29.74 -8.96
N PHE A 279 9.97 -29.11 -7.95
CA PHE A 279 11.32 -29.42 -7.48
C PHE A 279 11.42 -30.81 -6.86
N GLU A 280 10.33 -31.29 -6.28
CA GLU A 280 10.24 -32.65 -5.71
C GLU A 280 9.89 -33.69 -6.77
N LYS A 281 9.03 -33.35 -7.73
CA LYS A 281 8.49 -34.30 -8.72
C LYS A 281 9.41 -34.52 -9.91
N GLU A 282 10.14 -33.49 -10.37
CA GLU A 282 11.03 -33.61 -11.55
C GLU A 282 12.51 -33.42 -11.16
N LYS A 283 13.14 -34.46 -10.64
CA LYS A 283 14.52 -34.45 -10.15
C LYS A 283 15.61 -34.47 -11.24
N LYS A 284 15.24 -34.60 -12.50
CA LYS A 284 16.21 -34.61 -13.63
C LYS A 284 16.67 -33.20 -14.02
N VAL A 285 16.04 -32.14 -13.48
CA VAL A 285 16.41 -30.75 -13.70
C VAL A 285 17.27 -30.27 -12.51
N PRO A 286 18.39 -29.60 -12.73
CA PRO A 286 19.24 -29.05 -11.67
C PRO A 286 18.63 -27.72 -11.17
N TRP A 287 17.51 -27.78 -10.50
CA TRP A 287 16.70 -26.63 -10.09
C TRP A 287 17.46 -25.56 -9.33
N GLN A 288 18.34 -25.94 -8.40
CA GLN A 288 19.13 -25.00 -7.62
C GLN A 288 19.99 -24.07 -8.50
N SER A 289 20.72 -24.67 -9.48
CA SER A 289 21.52 -23.87 -10.41
C SER A 289 20.70 -22.99 -11.30
N LEU A 290 19.50 -23.43 -11.70
CA LEU A 290 18.58 -22.71 -12.55
C LEU A 290 17.95 -21.55 -11.82
N ILE A 291 17.50 -21.73 -10.59
CA ILE A 291 16.99 -20.65 -9.72
C ILE A 291 18.07 -19.58 -9.53
N THR A 292 19.31 -19.99 -9.18
CA THR A 292 20.43 -19.05 -9.01
C THR A 292 20.69 -18.24 -10.29
N ALA A 293 20.63 -18.87 -11.47
CA ALA A 293 20.82 -18.18 -12.74
C ALA A 293 19.70 -17.17 -13.05
N THR A 294 18.45 -17.54 -12.78
CA THR A 294 17.29 -16.67 -13.00
C THR A 294 17.30 -15.47 -12.06
N THR A 295 17.58 -15.69 -10.78
CA THR A 295 17.68 -14.61 -9.77
C THR A 295 18.76 -13.60 -10.16
N ARG A 296 19.95 -14.06 -10.61
CA ARG A 296 21.02 -13.15 -11.09
C ARG A 296 20.56 -12.32 -12.29
N LEU A 297 19.91 -12.92 -13.28
CA LEU A 297 19.40 -12.20 -14.44
C LEU A 297 18.35 -11.16 -14.04
N HIS A 298 17.44 -11.49 -13.14
CA HIS A 298 16.43 -10.57 -12.65
C HIS A 298 17.02 -9.40 -11.88
N GLN A 299 17.99 -9.65 -11.00
CA GLN A 299 18.68 -8.61 -10.24
C GLN A 299 19.46 -7.65 -11.14
N THR A 300 20.16 -8.15 -12.17
CA THR A 300 20.90 -7.30 -13.12
C THR A 300 20.00 -6.44 -14.00
N THR A 301 18.79 -6.86 -14.28
CA THR A 301 17.81 -6.07 -15.07
C THR A 301 17.01 -5.07 -14.23
N THR A 302 16.76 -5.37 -12.96
CA THR A 302 15.88 -4.57 -12.09
C THR A 302 16.62 -3.45 -11.35
N ILE A 303 17.86 -3.70 -10.91
CA ILE A 303 18.67 -2.70 -10.18
C ILE A 303 18.98 -1.44 -10.99
N PRO A 304 19.36 -1.48 -12.28
CA PRO A 304 19.59 -0.28 -13.07
C PRO A 304 18.33 0.59 -13.24
N LEU A 305 17.15 -0.01 -13.35
CA LEU A 305 15.87 0.71 -13.50
C LEU A 305 15.44 1.40 -12.20
N LEU A 306 15.69 0.78 -11.05
CA LEU A 306 15.43 1.37 -9.74
C LEU A 306 16.41 2.52 -9.43
N SER A 307 17.69 2.36 -9.76
CA SER A 307 18.69 3.43 -9.60
C SER A 307 18.41 4.63 -10.50
N GLN A 308 17.95 4.43 -11.73
CA GLN A 308 17.47 5.51 -12.60
C GLN A 308 16.23 6.22 -12.07
N LYS A 309 15.26 5.50 -11.52
CA LYS A 309 14.06 6.10 -10.89
C LYS A 309 14.43 6.94 -9.66
N VAL A 310 15.33 6.45 -8.82
CA VAL A 310 15.82 7.18 -7.63
C VAL A 310 16.62 8.42 -8.01
N LEU A 311 17.45 8.34 -9.05
CA LEU A 311 18.18 9.50 -9.57
C LEU A 311 17.24 10.55 -10.17
N LEU A 312 16.20 10.15 -10.90
CA LEU A 312 15.21 11.07 -11.47
C LEU A 312 14.28 11.69 -10.41
N SER A 313 14.04 11.02 -9.29
CA SER A 313 13.27 11.57 -8.17
C SER A 313 14.06 12.57 -7.32
N ARG A 314 15.40 12.52 -7.33
CA ARG A 314 16.29 13.48 -6.65
C ARG A 314 16.62 14.73 -7.49
N ALA A 315 16.29 14.70 -8.78
CA ALA A 315 16.54 15.82 -9.72
C ALA A 315 15.29 16.73 -9.90
N ARG A 316 14.22 16.48 -9.18
CA ARG A 316 13.03 17.34 -9.05
C ARG A 316 12.91 17.86 -7.62
#